data_af9c63a0f35ec28fd33d19ef0a060b70
#
_entry.id   af9c63a0f35ec28fd33d19ef0a060b70
#
_cell.length_a   1.000
_cell.length_b   1.000
_cell.length_c   1.000
_cell.angle_alpha   90.00
_cell.angle_beta   90.00
_cell.angle_gamma   90.00
#
_symmetry.space_group_name_H-M   'P 1'
#
loop_
_entity.id
_entity.type
_entity.pdbx_description
1 polymer ?
#
loop_
_entity_poly.entity_id
_entity_poly.type
_entity_poly.pdbx_seq_one_letter_code
_entity_poly.pdbx_strand_id
1 'polypeptide(L)'
;DGFDPDAGSVTLDLINRMIGDISANSNAEDVVAPREATPQEELSRCWHDDMLWWGPDGIGATYTIDRYIEQHQRPFRTQLEKREFNGHIAKLAEGNYGGFFGWANLSVTPTGGYMGLPKGPRADMRVVDIYRRDGDKLAENWIFIDILHFLSMQGLDVLARVRSEI
;
A
#
# COMPACT_ATOMS: atom_id res chain seq x y z
N ASP A 1 21.10 17.79 9.98
CA ASP A 1 20.49 17.35 8.75
C ASP A 1 19.79 18.55 8.15
N GLY A 2 20.25 19.00 6.98
CA GLY A 2 19.69 20.14 6.27
C GLY A 2 18.68 19.71 5.24
N PHE A 3 17.96 20.68 4.72
CA PHE A 3 17.06 20.49 3.58
C PHE A 3 17.85 20.06 2.33
N ASP A 4 17.47 18.94 1.70
CA ASP A 4 18.14 18.36 0.53
C ASP A 4 17.12 18.05 -0.58
N PRO A 5 16.73 19.06 -1.38
CA PRO A 5 15.74 18.89 -2.43
C PRO A 5 16.24 18.03 -3.61
N ASP A 6 17.55 17.98 -3.84
CA ASP A 6 18.11 17.18 -4.95
C ASP A 6 18.00 15.69 -4.60
N ALA A 7 18.39 15.30 -3.39
CA ALA A 7 18.18 13.93 -2.91
C ALA A 7 16.68 13.59 -2.80
N GLY A 8 15.84 14.55 -2.39
CA GLY A 8 14.40 14.41 -2.37
C GLY A 8 13.82 14.12 -3.76
N SER A 9 14.29 14.80 -4.80
CA SER A 9 13.88 14.55 -6.19
C SER A 9 14.20 13.12 -6.63
N VAL A 10 15.40 12.63 -6.34
CA VAL A 10 15.81 11.23 -6.64
C VAL A 10 14.91 10.23 -5.90
N THR A 11 14.59 10.53 -4.65
CA THR A 11 13.69 9.68 -3.86
C THR A 11 12.28 9.65 -4.43
N LEU A 12 11.75 10.79 -4.84
CA LEU A 12 10.42 10.89 -5.44
C LEU A 12 10.32 10.18 -6.80
N ASP A 13 11.37 10.26 -7.62
CA ASP A 13 11.43 9.55 -8.90
C ASP A 13 11.43 8.03 -8.71
N LEU A 14 12.15 7.54 -7.71
CA LEU A 14 12.15 6.12 -7.35
C LEU A 14 10.75 5.66 -6.89
N ILE A 15 10.08 6.44 -6.03
CA ILE A 15 8.71 6.16 -5.58
C ILE A 15 7.75 6.16 -6.76
N ASN A 16 7.83 7.13 -7.67
CA ASN A 16 6.97 7.19 -8.86
C ASN A 16 7.17 5.98 -9.78
N ARG A 17 8.41 5.53 -9.97
CA ARG A 17 8.71 4.31 -10.73
C ARG A 17 8.09 3.08 -10.07
N MET A 18 8.26 2.92 -8.77
CA MET A 18 7.66 1.81 -8.00
C MET A 18 6.13 1.81 -8.13
N ILE A 19 5.47 2.95 -8.01
CA ILE A 19 4.01 3.07 -8.19
C ILE A 19 3.61 2.69 -9.61
N GLY A 20 4.37 3.09 -10.62
CA GLY A 20 4.14 2.72 -12.01
C GLY A 20 4.19 1.21 -12.23
N ASP A 21 5.18 0.54 -11.67
CA ASP A 21 5.33 -0.92 -11.75
C ASP A 21 4.16 -1.64 -11.07
N ILE A 22 3.74 -1.21 -9.87
CA ILE A 22 2.59 -1.78 -9.15
C ILE A 22 1.29 -1.59 -9.96
N SER A 23 1.08 -0.41 -10.53
CA SER A 23 -0.14 -0.07 -11.29
C SER A 23 -0.25 -0.87 -12.58
N ALA A 24 0.85 -1.05 -13.31
CA ALA A 24 0.90 -1.87 -14.51
C ALA A 24 0.48 -3.32 -14.24
N ASN A 25 0.83 -3.84 -13.06
CA ASN A 25 0.55 -5.22 -12.66
C ASN A 25 -0.81 -5.41 -11.98
N SER A 26 -1.40 -4.34 -11.43
CA SER A 26 -2.73 -4.39 -10.81
C SER A 26 -3.85 -4.56 -11.83
N ASN A 27 -3.65 -4.09 -13.06
CA ASN A 27 -4.59 -4.22 -14.16
C ASN A 27 -4.45 -5.55 -14.93
N ALA A 28 -3.40 -6.33 -14.67
CA ALA A 28 -3.10 -7.57 -15.39
C ALA A 28 -3.92 -8.78 -14.90
N GLU A 29 -4.72 -8.65 -13.86
CA GLU A 29 -5.55 -9.76 -13.37
C GLU A 29 -6.72 -10.10 -14.29
N ASP A 30 -7.14 -9.16 -15.14
CA ASP A 30 -8.18 -9.41 -16.16
C ASP A 30 -7.63 -9.87 -17.52
N VAL A 31 -6.30 -9.96 -17.67
CA VAL A 31 -5.65 -10.35 -18.92
C VAL A 31 -4.93 -11.68 -18.73
N VAL A 32 -5.34 -12.68 -19.48
CA VAL A 32 -4.71 -14.03 -19.59
C VAL A 32 -3.34 -13.97 -20.31
N ALA A 33 -2.64 -12.85 -20.26
CA ALA A 33 -1.29 -12.74 -20.79
C ALA A 33 -0.28 -13.29 -19.77
N PRO A 34 0.69 -14.12 -20.17
CA PRO A 34 1.74 -14.54 -19.28
C PRO A 34 2.50 -13.31 -18.78
N ARG A 35 2.66 -13.19 -17.47
CA ARG A 35 3.50 -12.13 -16.86
C ARG A 35 4.94 -12.35 -17.33
N GLU A 36 5.56 -11.29 -17.81
CA GLU A 36 6.97 -11.32 -18.21
C GLU A 36 7.92 -11.45 -17.01
N ALA A 37 7.47 -11.08 -15.81
CA ALA A 37 8.25 -11.15 -14.58
C ALA A 37 7.43 -11.69 -13.41
N THR A 38 8.09 -12.34 -12.47
CA THR A 38 7.50 -12.74 -11.20
C THR A 38 7.28 -11.52 -10.29
N PRO A 39 6.36 -11.57 -9.30
CA PRO A 39 6.21 -10.50 -8.31
C PRO A 39 7.51 -10.15 -7.59
N GLN A 40 8.37 -11.14 -7.35
CA GLN A 40 9.69 -10.97 -6.76
C GLN A 40 10.60 -10.12 -7.65
N GLU A 41 10.69 -10.46 -8.92
CA GLU A 41 11.51 -9.72 -9.90
C GLU A 41 11.01 -8.28 -10.08
N GLU A 42 9.71 -8.08 -10.11
CA GLU A 42 9.09 -6.75 -10.21
C GLU A 42 9.45 -5.86 -9.01
N LEU A 43 9.28 -6.38 -7.80
CA LEU A 43 9.58 -5.64 -6.57
C LEU A 43 11.09 -5.36 -6.44
N SER A 44 11.95 -6.31 -6.77
CA SER A 44 13.40 -6.18 -6.71
C SER A 44 13.97 -5.07 -7.60
N ARG A 45 13.20 -4.54 -8.55
CA ARG A 45 13.60 -3.38 -9.36
C ARG A 45 13.69 -2.09 -8.54
N CYS A 46 12.83 -1.93 -7.54
CA CYS A 46 12.73 -0.72 -6.74
C CYS A 46 13.00 -0.93 -5.25
N TRP A 47 13.01 -2.17 -4.77
CA TRP A 47 13.14 -2.50 -3.36
C TRP A 47 14.38 -3.31 -3.07
N HIS A 48 14.97 -3.11 -1.90
CA HIS A 48 15.93 -4.05 -1.33
C HIS A 48 15.25 -5.37 -0.97
N ASP A 49 15.95 -6.49 -1.09
CA ASP A 49 15.39 -7.82 -0.80
C ASP A 49 15.02 -7.99 0.67
N ASP A 50 15.73 -7.30 1.57
CA ASP A 50 15.52 -7.27 3.02
C ASP A 50 14.65 -6.10 3.50
N MET A 51 13.82 -5.56 2.62
CA MET A 51 12.93 -4.44 2.91
C MET A 51 12.07 -4.67 4.16
N LEU A 52 11.72 -3.57 4.82
CA LEU A 52 10.71 -3.53 5.88
C LEU A 52 9.43 -2.86 5.39
N TRP A 53 8.31 -3.50 5.64
CA TRP A 53 7.00 -2.93 5.39
C TRP A 53 6.19 -2.89 6.68
N TRP A 54 5.73 -1.69 7.04
CA TRP A 54 4.95 -1.44 8.25
C TRP A 54 3.53 -1.05 7.86
N GLY A 55 2.60 -1.98 8.02
CA GLY A 55 1.18 -1.73 7.85
C GLY A 55 0.49 -1.40 9.17
N PRO A 56 -0.77 -0.95 9.12
CA PRO A 56 -1.56 -0.71 10.31
C PRO A 56 -1.93 -2.00 11.04
N ASP A 57 -2.36 -1.86 12.29
CA ASP A 57 -2.90 -2.96 13.07
C ASP A 57 -4.04 -3.66 12.34
N GLY A 58 -4.09 -4.99 12.42
CA GLY A 58 -5.00 -5.84 11.67
C GLY A 58 -4.47 -6.28 10.29
N ILE A 59 -3.51 -5.57 9.70
CA ILE A 59 -2.81 -5.97 8.47
C ILE A 59 -1.41 -6.50 8.81
N GLY A 60 -0.68 -5.80 9.68
CA GLY A 60 0.60 -6.24 10.21
C GLY A 60 1.81 -5.66 9.50
N ALA A 61 3.00 -6.19 9.83
CA ALA A 61 4.27 -5.78 9.27
C ALA A 61 5.01 -6.98 8.69
N THR A 62 5.86 -6.76 7.70
CA THR A 62 6.62 -7.81 7.03
C THR A 62 8.08 -7.42 6.85
N TYR A 63 8.92 -8.43 6.77
CA TYR A 63 10.33 -8.33 6.41
C TYR A 63 10.54 -9.10 5.12
N THR A 64 11.43 -8.62 4.27
CA THR A 64 11.78 -9.19 2.96
C THR A 64 10.66 -9.11 1.93
N ILE A 65 11.05 -9.05 0.67
CA ILE A 65 10.12 -9.06 -0.47
C ILE A 65 9.22 -10.29 -0.44
N ASP A 66 9.78 -11.48 -0.15
CA ASP A 66 9.00 -12.72 -0.13
C ASP A 66 7.87 -12.69 0.89
N ARG A 67 8.16 -12.20 2.11
CA ARG A 67 7.16 -12.07 3.17
C ARG A 67 6.13 -11.00 2.86
N TYR A 68 6.56 -9.89 2.26
CA TYR A 68 5.65 -8.86 1.78
C TYR A 68 4.66 -9.40 0.74
N ILE A 69 5.15 -10.19 -0.23
CA ILE A 69 4.29 -10.83 -1.23
C ILE A 69 3.30 -11.79 -0.56
N GLU A 70 3.77 -12.65 0.33
CA GLU A 70 2.95 -13.68 0.96
C GLU A 70 1.90 -13.09 1.91
N GLN A 71 2.31 -12.17 2.78
CA GLN A 71 1.52 -11.73 3.92
C GLN A 71 0.70 -10.46 3.65
N HIS A 72 1.10 -9.65 2.68
CA HIS A 72 0.39 -8.43 2.32
C HIS A 72 -0.13 -8.42 0.89
N GLN A 73 0.75 -8.53 -0.10
CA GLN A 73 0.37 -8.33 -1.49
C GLN A 73 -0.65 -9.37 -1.99
N ARG A 74 -0.45 -10.65 -1.66
CA ARG A 74 -1.36 -11.72 -2.06
C ARG A 74 -2.75 -11.58 -1.43
N PRO A 75 -2.91 -11.43 -0.09
CA PRO A 75 -4.22 -11.18 0.50
C PRO A 75 -4.91 -9.95 -0.07
N PHE A 76 -4.18 -8.85 -0.25
CA PHE A 76 -4.70 -7.63 -0.83
C PHE A 76 -5.26 -7.86 -2.24
N ARG A 77 -4.56 -8.63 -3.07
CA ARG A 77 -4.98 -8.91 -4.46
C ARG A 77 -6.11 -9.94 -4.56
N THR A 78 -6.15 -10.94 -3.67
CA THR A 78 -7.12 -12.04 -3.77
C THR A 78 -8.39 -11.83 -2.96
N GLN A 79 -8.36 -10.96 -1.95
CA GLN A 79 -9.47 -10.74 -1.02
C GLN A 79 -10.15 -9.36 -1.19
N LEU A 80 -9.62 -8.53 -2.10
CA LEU A 80 -10.18 -7.24 -2.47
C LEU A 80 -10.31 -7.18 -4.00
N GLU A 81 -11.53 -7.16 -4.49
CA GLU A 81 -11.83 -7.04 -5.92
C GLU A 81 -12.22 -5.61 -6.30
N LYS A 82 -12.41 -5.35 -7.61
CA LYS A 82 -12.84 -4.06 -8.17
C LYS A 82 -12.03 -2.90 -7.61
N ARG A 83 -10.70 -3.09 -7.57
CA ARG A 83 -9.77 -2.06 -7.13
C ARG A 83 -9.80 -0.91 -8.12
N GLU A 84 -10.05 0.27 -7.61
CA GLU A 84 -10.06 1.50 -8.39
C GLU A 84 -9.10 2.49 -7.74
N PHE A 85 -8.07 2.86 -8.50
CA PHE A 85 -7.11 3.86 -8.06
C PHE A 85 -7.65 5.27 -8.34
N ASN A 86 -7.85 6.05 -7.28
CA ASN A 86 -8.44 7.39 -7.35
C ASN A 86 -7.38 8.50 -7.38
N GLY A 87 -6.11 8.15 -7.31
CA GLY A 87 -4.98 9.08 -7.38
C GLY A 87 -4.43 9.49 -6.01
N HIS A 88 -3.34 10.25 -6.07
CA HIS A 88 -2.72 10.87 -4.92
C HIS A 88 -2.98 12.38 -4.93
N ILE A 89 -3.42 12.95 -3.80
CA ILE A 89 -3.63 14.39 -3.67
C ILE A 89 -2.30 15.13 -3.62
N ALA A 90 -1.34 14.58 -2.89
CA ALA A 90 -0.02 15.14 -2.78
C ALA A 90 1.06 14.07 -2.79
N LYS A 91 2.21 14.43 -3.32
CA LYS A 91 3.46 13.71 -3.24
C LYS A 91 4.51 14.64 -2.68
N LEU A 92 5.39 14.12 -1.84
CA LEU A 92 6.45 14.90 -1.20
C LEU A 92 7.70 14.04 -1.05
N ALA A 93 8.84 14.70 -1.02
CA ALA A 93 10.11 14.07 -0.67
C ALA A 93 11.08 15.09 -0.09
N GLU A 94 11.92 14.61 0.82
CA GLU A 94 13.00 15.34 1.46
C GLU A 94 14.13 14.36 1.75
N GLY A 95 15.32 14.62 1.21
CA GLY A 95 16.45 13.72 1.36
C GLY A 95 16.13 12.30 0.91
N ASN A 96 16.31 11.35 1.80
CA ASN A 96 16.03 9.93 1.55
C ASN A 96 14.59 9.50 1.88
N TYR A 97 13.74 10.41 2.32
CA TYR A 97 12.36 10.13 2.66
C TYR A 97 11.43 10.76 1.65
N GLY A 98 10.34 10.07 1.34
CA GLY A 98 9.30 10.59 0.47
C GLY A 98 8.03 9.78 0.60
N GLY A 99 6.99 10.23 -0.04
CA GLY A 99 5.73 9.52 0.02
C GLY A 99 4.59 10.28 -0.64
N PHE A 100 3.41 9.76 -0.40
CA PHE A 100 2.19 10.33 -0.94
C PHE A 100 1.03 10.15 0.04
N PHE A 101 0.02 10.96 -0.16
CA PHE A 101 -1.25 10.77 0.51
C PHE A 101 -2.41 11.19 -0.37
N GLY A 102 -3.58 10.70 -0.03
CA GLY A 102 -4.81 11.04 -0.72
C GLY A 102 -6.02 10.70 0.11
N TRP A 103 -7.11 11.30 -0.26
CA TRP A 103 -8.42 11.03 0.30
C TRP A 103 -9.16 10.10 -0.62
N ALA A 104 -9.35 8.85 -0.20
CA ALA A 104 -9.78 7.77 -1.06
C ALA A 104 -8.79 7.49 -2.22
N ASN A 105 -7.50 7.24 -1.89
CA ASN A 105 -6.50 6.82 -2.87
C ASN A 105 -6.94 5.61 -3.65
N LEU A 106 -7.61 4.68 -2.99
CA LEU A 106 -8.05 3.41 -3.52
C LEU A 106 -9.46 3.10 -3.04
N SER A 107 -10.30 2.60 -3.93
CA SER A 107 -11.59 2.00 -3.58
C SER A 107 -11.58 0.52 -3.92
N VAL A 108 -12.13 -0.31 -3.05
CA VAL A 108 -12.09 -1.77 -3.14
C VAL A 108 -13.39 -2.41 -2.69
N THR A 109 -13.62 -3.65 -3.10
CA THR A 109 -14.75 -4.45 -2.63
C THR A 109 -14.25 -5.72 -1.95
N PRO A 110 -14.40 -5.89 -0.62
CA PRO A 110 -14.02 -7.11 0.07
C PRO A 110 -14.81 -8.32 -0.41
N THR A 111 -14.09 -9.40 -0.73
CA THR A 111 -14.68 -10.69 -1.14
C THR A 111 -14.85 -11.67 0.01
N GLY A 112 -14.27 -11.33 1.17
CA GLY A 112 -14.20 -12.13 2.38
C GLY A 112 -12.77 -12.56 2.70
N GLY A 113 -12.44 -12.55 4.00
CA GLY A 113 -11.12 -12.96 4.52
C GLY A 113 -10.14 -11.82 4.77
N TYR A 114 -10.21 -10.71 4.05
CA TYR A 114 -9.31 -9.57 4.30
C TYR A 114 -9.53 -9.02 5.71
N MET A 115 -8.48 -9.00 6.53
CA MET A 115 -8.54 -8.66 7.96
C MET A 115 -9.58 -9.48 8.75
N GLY A 116 -9.91 -10.70 8.31
CA GLY A 116 -10.97 -11.52 8.91
C GLY A 116 -12.39 -11.03 8.62
N LEU A 117 -12.58 -10.02 7.79
CA LEU A 117 -13.89 -9.48 7.47
C LEU A 117 -14.66 -10.39 6.52
N PRO A 118 -15.99 -10.43 6.63
CA PRO A 118 -16.84 -11.09 5.63
C PRO A 118 -16.81 -10.31 4.29
N LYS A 119 -17.42 -10.88 3.27
CA LYS A 119 -17.75 -10.14 2.04
C LYS A 119 -18.58 -8.89 2.38
N GLY A 120 -18.23 -7.76 1.78
CA GLY A 120 -18.84 -6.49 2.10
C GLY A 120 -19.02 -5.55 0.92
N PRO A 121 -19.62 -4.38 1.13
CA PRO A 121 -19.77 -3.37 0.11
C PRO A 121 -18.44 -2.75 -0.29
N ARG A 122 -18.44 -2.02 -1.41
CA ARG A 122 -17.33 -1.16 -1.82
C ARG A 122 -17.01 -0.15 -0.72
N ALA A 123 -15.74 0.01 -0.44
CA ALA A 123 -15.23 0.96 0.55
C ALA A 123 -13.96 1.65 0.07
N ASP A 124 -13.68 2.79 0.66
CA ASP A 124 -12.53 3.62 0.36
C ASP A 124 -11.39 3.39 1.35
N MET A 125 -10.17 3.32 0.82
CA MET A 125 -8.94 3.35 1.61
C MET A 125 -8.29 4.70 1.48
N ARG A 126 -8.18 5.42 2.59
CA ARG A 126 -7.47 6.68 2.74
C ARG A 126 -6.08 6.36 3.25
N VAL A 127 -5.07 6.79 2.53
CA VAL A 127 -3.70 6.32 2.76
C VAL A 127 -2.75 7.50 2.91
N VAL A 128 -1.86 7.38 3.89
CA VAL A 128 -0.58 8.09 3.95
C VAL A 128 0.50 7.04 3.84
N ASP A 129 1.39 7.19 2.89
CA ASP A 129 2.39 6.18 2.56
C ASP A 129 3.77 6.84 2.48
N ILE A 130 4.66 6.46 3.37
CA ILE A 130 5.99 7.03 3.53
C ILE A 130 7.04 5.95 3.27
N TYR A 131 8.06 6.33 2.53
CA TYR A 131 9.15 5.46 2.12
C TYR A 131 10.50 6.03 2.55
N ARG A 132 11.44 5.15 2.87
CA ARG A 132 12.86 5.50 3.01
C ARG A 132 13.66 4.83 1.89
N ARG A 133 14.40 5.65 1.18
CA ARG A 133 15.39 5.21 0.19
C ARG A 133 16.74 4.93 0.89
N ASP A 134 17.40 3.89 0.44
CA ASP A 134 18.78 3.57 0.80
C ASP A 134 19.57 3.27 -0.49
N GLY A 135 20.54 4.10 -0.80
CA GLY A 135 21.21 4.04 -2.10
C GLY A 135 20.24 4.29 -3.26
N ASP A 136 20.09 3.31 -4.12
CA ASP A 136 19.26 3.36 -5.34
C ASP A 136 17.91 2.61 -5.21
N LYS A 137 17.61 2.08 -4.02
CA LYS A 137 16.40 1.30 -3.75
C LYS A 137 15.66 1.77 -2.50
N LEU A 138 14.39 1.40 -2.41
CA LEU A 138 13.57 1.58 -1.22
C LEU A 138 13.92 0.48 -0.21
N ALA A 139 14.12 0.87 1.04
CA ALA A 139 14.46 -0.04 2.15
C ALA A 139 13.31 -0.21 3.13
N GLU A 140 12.53 0.84 3.34
CA GLU A 140 11.45 0.83 4.32
C GLU A 140 10.21 1.55 3.78
N ASN A 141 9.05 1.06 4.21
CA ASN A 141 7.77 1.68 3.94
C ASN A 141 6.91 1.67 5.21
N TRP A 142 6.31 2.79 5.52
CA TRP A 142 5.28 2.94 6.56
C TRP A 142 3.99 3.39 5.91
N ILE A 143 2.97 2.52 5.94
CA ILE A 143 1.66 2.84 5.41
C ILE A 143 0.65 3.03 6.55
N PHE A 144 -0.06 4.15 6.50
CA PHE A 144 -1.16 4.47 7.40
C PHE A 144 -2.44 4.46 6.59
N ILE A 145 -3.33 3.54 6.93
CA ILE A 145 -4.64 3.41 6.30
C ILE A 145 -5.70 3.79 7.35
N ASP A 146 -6.67 4.61 6.97
CA ASP A 146 -7.81 4.92 7.84
C ASP A 146 -8.74 3.70 7.93
N ILE A 147 -8.31 2.73 8.74
CA ILE A 147 -9.03 1.46 8.95
C ILE A 147 -10.39 1.70 9.61
N LEU A 148 -10.50 2.69 10.50
CA LEU A 148 -11.78 2.99 11.15
C LEU A 148 -12.82 3.47 10.14
N HIS A 149 -12.44 4.31 9.19
CA HIS A 149 -13.31 4.70 8.10
C HIS A 149 -13.69 3.53 7.20
N PHE A 150 -12.69 2.73 6.80
CA PHE A 150 -12.92 1.53 5.99
C PHE A 150 -13.91 0.56 6.65
N LEU A 151 -13.73 0.28 7.94
CA LEU A 151 -14.63 -0.59 8.72
C LEU A 151 -16.03 0.01 8.84
N SER A 152 -16.15 1.31 9.06
CA SER A 152 -17.44 2.01 9.10
C SER A 152 -18.20 1.85 7.77
N MET A 153 -17.52 1.95 6.63
CA MET A 153 -18.11 1.69 5.32
C MET A 153 -18.52 0.22 5.11
N GLN A 154 -17.94 -0.71 5.89
CA GLN A 154 -18.35 -2.12 5.95
C GLN A 154 -19.51 -2.37 6.92
N GLY A 155 -20.05 -1.32 7.55
CA GLY A 155 -21.11 -1.44 8.56
C GLY A 155 -20.61 -1.76 9.99
N LEU A 156 -19.30 -1.62 10.23
CA LEU A 156 -18.66 -1.89 11.50
C LEU A 156 -18.21 -0.58 12.17
N ASP A 157 -19.09 0.03 12.97
CA ASP A 157 -18.73 1.21 13.77
C ASP A 157 -18.01 0.78 15.05
N VAL A 158 -16.69 0.63 14.96
CA VAL A 158 -15.82 0.24 16.07
C VAL A 158 -15.84 1.30 17.20
N LEU A 159 -15.91 2.59 16.85
CA LEU A 159 -15.93 3.67 17.83
C LEU A 159 -17.25 3.70 18.64
N ALA A 160 -18.37 3.37 18.02
CA ALA A 160 -19.65 3.24 18.73
C ALA A 160 -19.61 2.09 19.75
N ARG A 161 -18.95 0.98 19.41
CA ARG A 161 -18.77 -0.16 20.35
C ARG A 161 -18.01 0.25 21.60
N VAL A 162 -16.88 0.95 21.42
CA VAL A 162 -16.09 1.44 22.58
C VAL A 162 -16.92 2.37 23.47
N ARG A 163 -17.74 3.26 22.89
CA ARG A 163 -18.58 4.17 23.66
C ARG A 163 -19.69 3.47 24.44
N SER A 164 -20.13 2.30 24.03
CA SER A 164 -21.17 1.53 24.71
C SER A 164 -20.65 0.73 25.92
N GLU A 165 -19.32 0.64 26.08
CA GLU A 165 -18.67 -0.08 27.19
C GLU A 165 -18.19 0.87 28.30
N ILE A 166 -18.36 2.19 28.14
CA ILE A 166 -18.05 3.23 29.14
C ILE A 166 -19.34 3.75 29.73
#